data_e6f4020a1fb426ccaf088b53e7ca5888
#
_entry.id   e6f4020a1fb426ccaf088b53e7ca5888
#
_cell.length_a   1.000
_cell.length_b   1.000
_cell.length_c   1.000
_cell.angle_alpha   90.00
_cell.angle_beta   90.00
_cell.angle_gamma   90.00
#
_symmetry.space_group_name_H-M   'P 1'
#
loop_
_entity.id
_entity.type
_entity.pdbx_description
1 polymer ?
#
loop_
_entity_poly.entity_id
_entity_poly.type
_entity_poly.pdbx_seq_one_letter_code
_entity_poly.pdbx_strand_id
1 'polypeptide(L)'
;GLAEYGRQVTFTGLQEAAVRWSIIPIMIVIMIGGSFIKAVITGAVATSTTEANRAKGFSIFYMMVNIGAFSGKTIVQPLRESMGDLGLINLNYFAAGMTLLAFVSIFLFFRNAERTTEGKSLRQIQTALWRVLTNGRLVALILIITGFWMVQHQLYATMPKYVLRMAGEGAAPSWYANVNPLVVVLT
;
A
#
# COMPACT_ATOMS: atom_id res chain seq x y z
N GLY A 1 -11.47 -31.07 5.70
CA GLY A 1 -11.33 -30.29 4.50
C GLY A 1 -10.29 -29.19 4.61
N LEU A 2 -10.22 -28.33 3.61
CA LEU A 2 -9.25 -27.22 3.55
C LEU A 2 -9.45 -26.19 4.67
N ALA A 3 -10.68 -26.01 5.17
CA ALA A 3 -10.99 -25.21 6.34
C ALA A 3 -10.31 -25.76 7.59
N GLU A 4 -10.32 -27.07 7.73
CA GLU A 4 -9.71 -27.77 8.83
C GLU A 4 -8.16 -27.73 8.70
N TYR A 5 -7.65 -27.88 7.49
CA TYR A 5 -6.22 -27.71 7.20
C TYR A 5 -5.76 -26.26 7.49
N GLY A 6 -6.48 -25.26 7.02
CA GLY A 6 -6.19 -23.87 7.30
C GLY A 6 -6.25 -23.55 8.79
N ARG A 7 -7.23 -24.11 9.49
CA ARG A 7 -7.38 -23.94 10.93
C ARG A 7 -6.28 -24.64 11.72
N GLN A 8 -5.94 -25.88 11.35
CA GLN A 8 -4.85 -26.63 11.98
C GLN A 8 -3.49 -25.98 11.74
N VAL A 9 -3.21 -25.56 10.51
CA VAL A 9 -1.95 -24.86 10.17
C VAL A 9 -1.86 -23.53 10.92
N THR A 10 -2.95 -22.79 11.04
CA THR A 10 -2.98 -21.52 11.76
C THR A 10 -2.69 -21.73 13.26
N PHE A 11 -3.27 -22.75 13.88
CA PHE A 11 -3.07 -23.00 15.31
C PHE A 11 -1.70 -23.62 15.60
N THR A 12 -1.27 -24.61 14.85
CA THR A 12 0.02 -25.29 15.06
C THR A 12 1.19 -24.37 14.70
N GLY A 13 1.09 -23.64 13.59
CA GLY A 13 2.12 -22.69 13.17
C GLY A 13 2.30 -21.51 14.13
N LEU A 14 1.22 -21.03 14.76
CA LEU A 14 1.31 -19.97 15.76
C LEU A 14 1.88 -20.41 17.10
N GLN A 15 1.88 -21.70 17.39
CA GLN A 15 2.51 -22.23 18.61
C GLN A 15 4.04 -22.33 18.47
N GLU A 16 4.57 -22.48 17.27
CA GLU A 16 6.01 -22.42 17.04
C GLU A 16 6.48 -20.96 17.11
N ALA A 17 7.30 -20.66 18.10
CA ALA A 17 7.83 -19.32 18.34
C ALA A 17 8.53 -18.73 17.10
N ALA A 18 9.26 -19.57 16.34
CA ALA A 18 9.93 -19.15 15.11
C ALA A 18 8.97 -18.65 14.04
N VAL A 19 7.85 -19.34 13.79
CA VAL A 19 6.85 -18.95 12.80
C VAL A 19 6.10 -17.69 13.24
N ARG A 20 5.77 -17.57 14.53
CA ARG A 20 5.10 -16.40 15.08
C ARG A 20 5.95 -15.13 14.96
N TRP A 21 7.24 -15.22 15.18
CA TRP A 21 8.15 -14.08 15.11
C TRP A 21 8.61 -13.77 13.68
N SER A 22 8.51 -14.72 12.73
CA SER A 22 8.89 -14.49 11.31
C SER A 22 8.03 -13.41 10.62
N ILE A 23 6.82 -13.14 11.11
CA ILE A 23 5.94 -12.12 10.55
C ILE A 23 6.55 -10.71 10.66
N ILE A 24 7.32 -10.45 11.72
CA ILE A 24 7.92 -9.14 11.96
C ILE A 24 8.92 -8.75 10.86
N PRO A 25 9.95 -9.57 10.55
CA PRO A 25 10.88 -9.23 9.47
C PRO A 25 10.19 -9.16 8.11
N ILE A 26 9.19 -10.00 7.84
CA ILE A 26 8.40 -9.92 6.60
C ILE A 26 7.69 -8.57 6.50
N MET A 27 7.03 -8.14 7.56
CA MET A 27 6.35 -6.84 7.60
C MET A 27 7.32 -5.67 7.42
N ILE A 28 8.52 -5.74 8.02
CA ILE A 28 9.56 -4.72 7.86
C ILE A 28 10.01 -4.64 6.39
N VAL A 29 10.25 -5.77 5.74
CA VAL A 29 10.64 -5.82 4.31
C VAL A 29 9.55 -5.22 3.42
N ILE A 30 8.29 -5.58 3.64
CA ILE A 30 7.14 -5.01 2.90
C ILE A 30 7.04 -3.49 3.12
N MET A 31 7.22 -3.02 4.35
CA MET A 31 7.17 -1.60 4.69
C MET A 31 8.30 -0.81 4.02
N ILE A 32 9.51 -1.33 4.04
CA ILE A 32 10.66 -0.71 3.36
C ILE A 32 10.42 -0.68 1.85
N GLY A 33 10.04 -1.80 1.23
CA GLY A 33 9.74 -1.88 -0.20
C GLY A 33 8.63 -0.91 -0.63
N GLY A 34 7.55 -0.86 0.12
CA GLY A 34 6.44 0.07 -0.14
C GLY A 34 6.84 1.54 -0.05
N SER A 35 7.72 1.89 0.90
CA SER A 35 8.25 3.25 1.06
C SER A 35 9.07 3.69 -0.16
N PHE A 36 9.91 2.80 -0.71
CA PHE A 36 10.68 3.09 -1.91
C PHE A 36 9.80 3.28 -3.15
N ILE A 37 8.81 2.41 -3.35
CA ILE A 37 7.89 2.51 -4.49
C ILE A 37 7.17 3.86 -4.48
N LYS A 38 6.63 4.27 -3.35
CA LYS A 38 5.90 5.54 -3.23
C LYS A 38 6.81 6.74 -3.51
N ALA A 39 8.03 6.75 -2.97
CA ALA A 39 8.99 7.83 -3.19
C ALA A 39 9.40 7.95 -4.66
N VAL A 40 9.66 6.82 -5.34
CA VAL A 40 10.05 6.78 -6.75
C VAL A 40 8.91 7.28 -7.65
N ILE A 41 7.69 6.83 -7.42
CA ILE A 41 6.54 7.23 -8.25
C ILE A 41 6.23 8.72 -8.08
N THR A 42 6.18 9.23 -6.85
CA THR A 42 5.96 10.67 -6.61
C THR A 42 7.09 11.53 -7.17
N GLY A 43 8.32 11.06 -7.09
CA GLY A 43 9.47 11.69 -7.73
C GLY A 43 9.35 11.71 -9.25
N ALA A 44 8.92 10.61 -9.88
CA ALA A 44 8.70 10.53 -11.31
C ALA A 44 7.62 11.51 -11.78
N VAL A 45 6.50 11.63 -11.06
CA VAL A 45 5.46 12.64 -11.37
C VAL A 45 6.03 14.05 -11.26
N ALA A 46 6.80 14.35 -10.22
CA ALA A 46 7.39 15.66 -10.01
C ALA A 46 8.39 16.05 -11.11
N THR A 47 9.17 15.09 -11.62
CA THR A 47 10.17 15.33 -12.67
C THR A 47 9.59 15.34 -14.09
N SER A 48 8.46 14.64 -14.29
CA SER A 48 7.74 14.59 -15.58
C SER A 48 6.78 15.76 -15.79
N THR A 49 6.64 16.64 -14.81
CA THR A 49 5.72 17.80 -14.88
C THR A 49 6.48 19.11 -14.73
N THR A 50 6.07 20.13 -15.49
CA THR A 50 6.55 21.50 -15.29
C THR A 50 5.93 22.14 -14.06
N GLU A 51 6.51 23.22 -13.54
CA GLU A 51 5.94 23.93 -12.36
C GLU A 51 4.49 24.35 -12.56
N ALA A 52 4.15 24.84 -13.75
CA ALA A 52 2.78 25.25 -14.09
C ALA A 52 1.77 24.09 -14.09
N ASN A 53 2.20 22.87 -14.46
CA ASN A 53 1.33 21.71 -14.60
C ASN A 53 1.48 20.71 -13.45
N ARG A 54 2.31 20.99 -12.47
CA ARG A 54 2.63 20.05 -11.37
C ARG A 54 1.40 19.67 -10.56
N ALA A 55 0.56 20.64 -10.21
CA ALA A 55 -0.69 20.39 -9.50
C ALA A 55 -1.61 19.44 -10.27
N LYS A 56 -1.78 19.67 -11.58
CA LYS A 56 -2.58 18.83 -12.47
C LYS A 56 -1.99 17.42 -12.60
N GLY A 57 -0.66 17.30 -12.70
CA GLY A 57 0.02 16.00 -12.74
C GLY A 57 -0.23 15.18 -11.48
N PHE A 58 -0.14 15.79 -10.31
CA PHE A 58 -0.45 15.12 -9.05
C PHE A 58 -1.93 14.77 -8.91
N SER A 59 -2.86 15.64 -9.37
CA SER A 59 -4.29 15.32 -9.37
C SER A 59 -4.61 14.10 -10.22
N ILE A 60 -4.07 14.00 -11.43
CA ILE A 60 -4.22 12.82 -12.30
C ILE A 60 -3.62 11.58 -11.62
N PHE A 61 -2.43 11.70 -11.04
CA PHE A 61 -1.79 10.61 -10.32
C PHE A 61 -2.68 10.08 -9.17
N TYR A 62 -3.19 10.96 -8.32
CA TYR A 62 -4.06 10.56 -7.21
C TYR A 62 -5.40 10.00 -7.68
N MET A 63 -5.96 10.52 -8.77
CA MET A 63 -7.16 9.97 -9.40
C MET A 63 -6.91 8.52 -9.84
N MET A 64 -5.81 8.25 -10.52
CA MET A 64 -5.45 6.88 -10.95
C MET A 64 -5.21 5.93 -9.77
N VAL A 65 -4.57 6.42 -8.69
CA VAL A 65 -4.40 5.64 -7.45
C VAL A 65 -5.76 5.27 -6.84
N ASN A 66 -6.72 6.19 -6.83
CA ASN A 66 -8.05 5.94 -6.28
C ASN A 66 -8.88 4.99 -7.17
N ILE A 67 -8.78 5.12 -8.50
CA ILE A 67 -9.39 4.17 -9.44
C ILE A 67 -8.83 2.76 -9.18
N GLY A 68 -7.51 2.62 -9.05
CA GLY A 68 -6.87 1.35 -8.72
C GLY A 68 -7.31 0.79 -7.37
N ALA A 69 -7.39 1.64 -6.35
CA ALA A 69 -7.85 1.26 -5.01
C ALA A 69 -9.32 0.82 -5.01
N PHE A 70 -10.18 1.54 -5.72
CA PHE A 70 -11.59 1.19 -5.88
C PHE A 70 -11.73 -0.17 -6.60
N SER A 71 -11.09 -0.33 -7.74
CA SER A 71 -11.14 -1.57 -8.53
C SER A 71 -10.61 -2.76 -7.75
N GLY A 72 -9.47 -2.60 -7.08
CA GLY A 72 -8.87 -3.66 -6.26
C GLY A 72 -9.79 -4.11 -5.13
N LYS A 73 -10.34 -3.17 -4.37
CA LYS A 73 -11.25 -3.49 -3.25
C LYS A 73 -12.59 -4.09 -3.71
N THR A 74 -13.08 -3.70 -4.87
CA THR A 74 -14.31 -4.26 -5.45
C THR A 74 -14.14 -5.74 -5.79
N ILE A 75 -12.96 -6.15 -6.25
CA ILE A 75 -12.67 -7.55 -6.60
C ILE A 75 -12.47 -8.43 -5.36
N VAL A 76 -12.06 -7.86 -4.22
CA VAL A 76 -11.74 -8.62 -3.00
C VAL A 76 -12.93 -9.45 -2.51
N GLN A 77 -14.14 -8.87 -2.46
CA GLN A 77 -15.31 -9.56 -1.92
C GLN A 77 -15.77 -10.73 -2.79
N PRO A 78 -15.99 -10.57 -4.12
CA PRO A 78 -16.32 -11.68 -5.00
C PRO A 78 -15.29 -12.81 -4.99
N LEU A 79 -14.00 -12.44 -4.94
CA LEU A 79 -12.93 -13.42 -4.93
C LEU A 79 -12.91 -14.23 -3.61
N ARG A 80 -13.21 -13.57 -2.50
CA ARG A 80 -13.35 -14.23 -1.19
C ARG A 80 -14.54 -15.16 -1.16
N GLU A 81 -15.69 -14.73 -1.66
CA GLU A 81 -16.94 -15.52 -1.66
C GLU A 81 -16.88 -16.72 -2.59
N SER A 82 -16.29 -16.55 -3.78
CA SER A 82 -16.21 -17.62 -4.78
C SER A 82 -15.29 -18.78 -4.40
N MET A 83 -14.36 -18.56 -3.48
CA MET A 83 -13.30 -19.51 -3.16
C MET A 83 -13.34 -19.99 -1.68
N GLY A 84 -14.32 -19.55 -0.89
CA GLY A 84 -14.51 -19.98 0.49
C GLY A 84 -13.26 -19.75 1.35
N ASP A 85 -12.84 -20.75 2.12
CA ASP A 85 -11.68 -20.65 3.03
C ASP A 85 -10.33 -20.44 2.33
N LEU A 86 -10.21 -20.76 1.05
CA LEU A 86 -9.04 -20.46 0.22
C LEU A 86 -9.03 -19.00 -0.25
N GLY A 87 -10.11 -18.25 -0.08
CA GLY A 87 -10.24 -16.89 -0.57
C GLY A 87 -9.15 -15.95 -0.07
N LEU A 88 -8.73 -16.09 1.19
CA LEU A 88 -7.63 -15.28 1.76
C LEU A 88 -6.28 -15.61 1.14
N ILE A 89 -6.00 -16.87 0.85
CA ILE A 89 -4.75 -17.28 0.19
C ILE A 89 -4.73 -16.78 -1.24
N ASN A 90 -5.84 -16.94 -1.97
CA ASN A 90 -5.96 -16.51 -3.35
C ASN A 90 -5.91 -14.98 -3.52
N LEU A 91 -6.33 -14.20 -2.52
CA LEU A 91 -6.11 -12.76 -2.48
C LEU A 91 -4.62 -12.38 -2.51
N ASN A 92 -3.77 -13.16 -1.81
CA ASN A 92 -2.32 -12.92 -1.86
C ASN A 92 -1.74 -13.25 -3.24
N TYR A 93 -2.19 -14.34 -3.89
CA TYR A 93 -1.78 -14.65 -5.25
C TYR A 93 -2.28 -13.62 -6.26
N PHE A 94 -3.51 -13.13 -6.10
CA PHE A 94 -4.04 -12.03 -6.91
C PHE A 94 -3.18 -10.75 -6.74
N ALA A 95 -2.88 -10.37 -5.50
CA ALA A 95 -2.04 -9.21 -5.22
C ALA A 95 -0.62 -9.37 -5.80
N ALA A 96 -0.03 -10.55 -5.68
CA ALA A 96 1.27 -10.87 -6.28
C ALA A 96 1.23 -10.79 -7.81
N GLY A 97 0.19 -11.31 -8.45
CA GLY A 97 -0.03 -11.24 -9.90
C GLY A 97 -0.17 -9.80 -10.38
N MET A 98 -0.95 -8.97 -9.69
CA MET A 98 -1.10 -7.54 -10.00
C MET A 98 0.20 -6.76 -9.82
N THR A 99 1.00 -7.11 -8.81
CA THR A 99 2.32 -6.51 -8.60
C THR A 99 3.29 -6.90 -9.71
N LEU A 100 3.27 -8.16 -10.15
CA LEU A 100 4.06 -8.63 -11.28
C LEU A 100 3.66 -7.93 -12.57
N LEU A 101 2.35 -7.78 -12.84
CA LEU A 101 1.83 -7.05 -13.98
C LEU A 101 2.30 -5.59 -13.98
N ALA A 102 2.23 -4.92 -12.82
CA ALA A 102 2.73 -3.56 -12.65
C ALA A 102 4.24 -3.49 -12.92
N PHE A 103 5.02 -4.44 -12.41
CA PHE A 103 6.47 -4.51 -12.67
C PHE A 103 6.78 -4.68 -14.16
N VAL A 104 6.10 -5.60 -14.84
CA VAL A 104 6.25 -5.82 -16.28
C VAL A 104 5.85 -4.57 -17.06
N SER A 105 4.75 -3.92 -16.69
CA SER A 105 4.29 -2.68 -17.33
C SER A 105 5.34 -1.56 -17.19
N ILE A 106 5.92 -1.39 -16.02
CA ILE A 106 6.99 -0.40 -15.81
C ILE A 106 8.19 -0.76 -16.68
N PHE A 107 8.60 -2.01 -16.73
CA PHE A 107 9.75 -2.45 -17.51
C PHE A 107 9.55 -2.23 -19.02
N LEU A 108 8.33 -2.45 -19.54
CA LEU A 108 8.03 -2.32 -20.96
C LEU A 108 7.77 -0.87 -21.38
N PHE A 109 7.08 -0.09 -20.57
CA PHE A 109 6.57 1.24 -20.94
C PHE A 109 7.34 2.39 -20.34
N PHE A 110 8.01 2.18 -19.20
CA PHE A 110 8.78 3.25 -18.56
C PHE A 110 10.10 3.45 -19.27
N ARG A 111 10.13 4.44 -20.19
CA ARG A 111 11.38 4.94 -20.75
C ARG A 111 11.97 5.94 -19.77
N ASN A 112 13.21 5.73 -19.39
CA ASN A 112 13.95 6.72 -18.61
C ASN A 112 13.92 8.05 -19.35
N ALA A 113 13.27 9.05 -18.80
CA ALA A 113 13.57 10.43 -19.14
C ALA A 113 15.08 10.62 -18.92
N GLU A 114 15.75 11.27 -19.87
CA GLU A 114 17.21 11.48 -19.82
C GLU A 114 17.63 11.87 -18.40
N ARG A 115 18.58 11.14 -17.86
CA ARG A 115 19.17 11.45 -16.57
C ARG A 115 19.93 12.78 -16.70
N THR A 116 19.23 13.89 -16.49
CA THR A 116 19.82 15.22 -16.44
C THR A 116 20.56 15.49 -15.12
N THR A 117 20.51 14.54 -14.19
CA THR A 117 21.14 14.71 -12.89
C THR A 117 22.20 13.63 -12.69
N GLU A 118 23.44 14.03 -12.51
CA GLU A 118 24.52 13.17 -12.01
C GLU A 118 24.03 12.49 -10.71
N GLY A 119 24.19 11.17 -10.63
CA GLY A 119 23.78 10.40 -9.47
C GLY A 119 24.42 10.97 -8.20
N LYS A 120 23.61 11.35 -7.22
CA LYS A 120 24.12 11.84 -5.94
C LYS A 120 24.95 10.76 -5.25
N SER A 121 26.14 11.13 -4.82
CA SER A 121 26.99 10.26 -3.99
C SER A 121 26.26 9.88 -2.70
N LEU A 122 26.51 8.68 -2.18
CA LEU A 122 25.98 8.21 -0.89
C LEU A 122 26.23 9.24 0.23
N ARG A 123 27.37 9.88 0.24
CA ARG A 123 27.71 10.94 1.20
C ARG A 123 26.80 12.16 1.08
N GLN A 124 26.44 12.55 -0.13
CA GLN A 124 25.49 13.65 -0.37
C GLN A 124 24.07 13.29 0.09
N ILE A 125 23.66 12.04 -0.12
CA ILE A 125 22.38 11.53 0.37
C ILE A 125 22.36 11.53 1.91
N GLN A 126 23.40 11.04 2.54
CA GLN A 126 23.56 11.03 3.99
C GLN A 126 23.52 12.45 4.58
N THR A 127 24.24 13.39 3.98
CA THR A 127 24.25 14.79 4.41
C THR A 127 22.87 15.44 4.23
N ALA A 128 22.17 15.13 3.14
CA ALA A 128 20.82 15.61 2.90
C ALA A 128 19.83 15.07 3.94
N LEU A 129 19.89 13.78 4.26
CA LEU A 129 19.07 13.14 5.30
C LEU A 129 19.35 13.76 6.67
N TRP A 130 20.61 13.97 7.03
CA TRP A 130 20.99 14.60 8.28
C TRP A 130 20.42 16.02 8.39
N ARG A 131 20.50 16.78 7.29
CA ARG A 131 19.96 18.13 7.21
C ARG A 131 18.41 18.16 7.41
N VAL A 132 17.71 17.15 6.90
CA VAL A 132 16.27 16.97 7.12
C VAL A 132 15.98 16.67 8.60
N LEU A 133 16.71 15.73 9.17
CA LEU A 133 16.51 15.30 10.57
C LEU A 133 16.90 16.38 11.61
N THR A 134 17.78 17.29 11.25
CA THR A 134 18.18 18.43 12.13
C THR A 134 17.27 19.64 11.99
N ASN A 135 16.41 19.68 10.98
CA ASN A 135 15.42 20.74 10.82
C ASN A 135 14.16 20.46 11.66
N GLY A 136 14.08 21.06 12.85
CA GLY A 136 12.98 20.82 13.80
C GLY A 136 11.59 21.11 13.24
N ARG A 137 11.43 22.12 12.36
CA ARG A 137 10.14 22.41 11.71
C ARG A 137 9.71 21.31 10.76
N LEU A 138 10.66 20.79 9.98
CA LEU A 138 10.41 19.71 9.05
C LEU A 138 10.12 18.39 9.78
N VAL A 139 10.86 18.11 10.85
CA VAL A 139 10.62 16.94 11.72
C VAL A 139 9.23 17.02 12.35
N ALA A 140 8.84 18.17 12.89
CA ALA A 140 7.50 18.38 13.46
C ALA A 140 6.41 18.13 12.40
N LEU A 141 6.57 18.64 11.20
CA LEU A 141 5.64 18.39 10.08
C LEU A 141 5.55 16.90 9.74
N ILE A 142 6.68 16.22 9.66
CA ILE A 142 6.73 14.76 9.41
C ILE A 142 5.98 14.01 10.51
N LEU A 143 6.18 14.35 11.78
CA LEU A 143 5.49 13.71 12.90
C LEU A 143 3.98 13.92 12.86
N ILE A 144 3.52 15.15 12.56
CA ILE A 144 2.09 15.46 12.42
C ILE A 144 1.47 14.63 11.28
N ILE A 145 2.11 14.62 10.11
CA ILE A 145 1.64 13.83 8.96
C ILE A 145 1.66 12.34 9.27
N THR A 146 2.70 11.85 9.94
CA THR A 146 2.78 10.44 10.37
C THR A 146 1.66 10.09 11.33
N GLY A 147 1.38 10.94 12.31
CA GLY A 147 0.25 10.76 13.25
C GLY A 147 -1.09 10.69 12.53
N PHE A 148 -1.33 11.60 11.60
CA PHE A 148 -2.53 11.58 10.77
C PHE A 148 -2.68 10.26 9.99
N TRP A 149 -1.61 9.82 9.30
CA TRP A 149 -1.64 8.57 8.56
C TRP A 149 -1.76 7.33 9.44
N MET A 150 -1.21 7.35 10.66
CA MET A 150 -1.43 6.28 11.64
C MET A 150 -2.92 6.11 11.96
N VAL A 151 -3.62 7.20 12.27
CA VAL A 151 -5.07 7.18 12.54
C VAL A 151 -5.84 6.70 11.30
N GLN A 152 -5.51 7.25 10.14
CA GLN A 152 -6.15 6.88 8.87
C GLN A 152 -5.98 5.38 8.52
N HIS A 153 -4.81 4.81 8.79
CA HIS A 153 -4.56 3.38 8.54
C HIS A 153 -5.28 2.49 9.56
N GLN A 154 -5.48 2.96 10.80
CA GLN A 154 -6.29 2.24 11.78
C GLN A 154 -7.74 2.05 11.33
N LEU A 155 -8.28 2.98 10.56
CA LEU A 155 -9.61 2.81 9.95
C LEU A 155 -9.66 1.53 9.11
N TYR A 156 -8.65 1.26 8.29
CA TYR A 156 -8.58 0.05 7.46
C TYR A 156 -8.25 -1.23 8.24
N ALA A 157 -7.55 -1.13 9.36
CA ALA A 157 -7.21 -2.28 10.18
C ALA A 157 -8.32 -2.67 11.17
N THR A 158 -8.99 -1.68 11.75
CA THR A 158 -9.96 -1.88 12.85
C THR A 158 -11.40 -1.96 12.34
N MET A 159 -11.76 -1.13 11.36
CA MET A 159 -13.13 -1.06 10.85
C MET A 159 -13.65 -2.38 10.27
N PRO A 160 -12.89 -3.15 9.48
CA PRO A 160 -13.36 -4.45 9.00
C PRO A 160 -13.74 -5.41 10.13
N LYS A 161 -12.93 -5.45 11.20
CA LYS A 161 -13.21 -6.28 12.38
C LYS A 161 -14.45 -5.80 13.14
N TYR A 162 -14.61 -4.48 13.26
CA TYR A 162 -15.77 -3.89 13.90
C TYR A 162 -17.05 -4.18 13.13
N VAL A 163 -17.04 -3.99 11.81
CA VAL A 163 -18.19 -4.27 10.94
C VAL A 163 -18.60 -5.74 11.04
N LEU A 164 -17.66 -6.69 10.99
CA LEU A 164 -17.94 -8.11 11.13
C LEU A 164 -18.54 -8.45 12.51
N ARG A 165 -18.11 -7.79 13.58
CA ARG A 165 -18.65 -8.00 14.93
C ARG A 165 -20.07 -7.45 15.11
N MET A 166 -20.38 -6.31 14.47
CA MET A 166 -21.66 -5.63 14.64
C MET A 166 -22.73 -6.10 13.65
N ALA A 167 -22.34 -6.37 12.41
CA ALA A 167 -23.26 -6.74 11.32
C ALA A 167 -23.21 -8.24 10.96
N GLY A 168 -22.32 -9.01 11.61
CA GLY A 168 -22.17 -10.45 11.37
C GLY A 168 -21.27 -10.81 10.20
N GLU A 169 -21.05 -12.12 10.01
CA GLU A 169 -20.13 -12.65 9.01
C GLU A 169 -20.56 -12.40 7.55
N GLY A 170 -21.84 -12.13 7.32
CA GLY A 170 -22.36 -11.76 6.00
C GLY A 170 -22.08 -10.32 5.58
N ALA A 171 -21.50 -9.52 6.46
CA ALA A 171 -21.11 -8.16 6.11
C ALA A 171 -19.87 -8.14 5.19
N ALA A 172 -19.86 -7.20 4.24
CA ALA A 172 -18.80 -7.03 3.26
C ALA A 172 -17.95 -5.77 3.58
N PRO A 173 -16.97 -5.84 4.50
CA PRO A 173 -16.20 -4.68 4.95
C PRO A 173 -15.47 -3.97 3.83
N SER A 174 -15.09 -4.68 2.76
CA SER A 174 -14.43 -4.11 1.58
C SER A 174 -15.30 -3.07 0.87
N TRP A 175 -16.59 -3.23 0.85
CA TRP A 175 -17.54 -2.27 0.26
C TRP A 175 -17.59 -0.97 1.04
N TYR A 176 -17.62 -1.03 2.37
CA TYR A 176 -17.56 0.18 3.21
C TYR A 176 -16.25 0.93 3.03
N ALA A 177 -15.14 0.20 2.88
CA ALA A 177 -13.83 0.81 2.63
C ALA A 177 -13.71 1.42 1.22
N ASN A 178 -14.62 1.09 0.28
CA ASN A 178 -14.64 1.64 -1.07
C ASN A 178 -15.29 3.02 -1.17
N VAL A 179 -16.06 3.43 -0.17
CA VAL A 179 -16.74 4.73 -0.20
C VAL A 179 -15.75 5.88 -0.38
N ASN A 180 -14.64 5.86 0.34
CA ASN A 180 -13.63 6.92 0.25
C ASN A 180 -12.98 7.04 -1.15
N PRO A 181 -12.42 5.97 -1.76
CA PRO A 181 -11.91 6.06 -3.14
C PRO A 181 -12.96 6.47 -4.16
N LEU A 182 -14.21 6.01 -3.99
CA LEU A 182 -15.31 6.38 -4.89
C LEU A 182 -15.59 7.88 -4.85
N VAL A 183 -15.73 8.45 -3.66
CA VAL A 183 -15.96 9.89 -3.49
C VAL A 183 -14.84 10.70 -4.10
N VAL A 184 -13.58 10.33 -3.85
CA VAL A 184 -12.40 11.03 -4.40
C VAL A 184 -12.33 10.99 -5.93
N VAL A 185 -12.86 9.94 -6.57
CA VAL A 185 -12.90 9.84 -8.05
C VAL A 185 -14.03 10.69 -8.64
N LEU A 186 -15.12 10.88 -7.90
CA LEU A 186 -16.30 11.62 -8.36
C LEU A 186 -16.22 13.13 -8.11
N THR A 187 -15.32 13.59 -7.23
CA THR A 187 -15.13 15.01 -6.86
C THR A 187 -13.86 15.57 -7.47
#